data_e6647e187425b7989352da0cb75fefa8
#
_entry.id   e6647e187425b7989352da0cb75fefa8
#
_cell.length_a   1.000
_cell.length_b   1.000
_cell.length_c   1.000
_cell.angle_alpha   90.00
_cell.angle_beta   90.00
_cell.angle_gamma   90.00
#
_symmetry.space_group_name_H-M   'P 1'
#
loop_
_entity.id
_entity.type
_entity.pdbx_description
1 polymer ?
#
loop_
_entity_poly.entity_id
_entity_poly.type
_entity_poly.pdbx_seq_one_letter_code
_entity_poly.pdbx_strand_id
1 'polypeptide(L)'
;TYYPLRDEEGKLWNIQQVSENGEKRFLKNGKVKGLFHIIGQPADLIYIGEGYATMASVHSATGKACFVAFNAGNLKDVCSQVRASYPDNEIVVCADDDYLTKGNPGLTKAKEAALGISAGLAVPDFGETRGNRETDFNDLHRSMGLEKVKTAVDINRLSPEELVNETDLAVLANLAGNWVAEPEPVLPILSPQTEFPIESLPLLIREAVRETLDYTQAPIGLACSTALGVASTCVQHLALVARDHQTVGPVSLFVLSVLRSGERKSTIFRKMWKGIWEMQRELKEQWDHYQEEKQGKLTHLFERDIPPKILFEDATVQGLAKEIETGVRSVLMSSSEGGTVFGGIGMRGDALMGALAFLNKAWDAEPQSMTRKQAESTYLEFYRLSCLISSQRETIQDWLSKNAGLAEGMGFLARFLVCIPESTIGFRLYKQ
;
A
#
# COMPACT_ATOMS: atom_id res chain seq x y z
N THR A 1 16.99 -27.57 30.83
CA THR A 1 17.63 -26.24 30.83
C THR A 1 16.61 -25.17 30.51
N TYR A 2 16.80 -23.96 31.06
CA TYR A 2 15.90 -22.83 30.89
C TYR A 2 16.66 -21.62 30.40
N TYR A 3 16.15 -20.96 29.33
CA TYR A 3 16.74 -19.76 28.76
C TYR A 3 15.73 -18.60 28.81
N PRO A 4 16.08 -17.48 29.51
CA PRO A 4 15.18 -16.34 29.61
C PRO A 4 15.12 -15.54 28.32
N LEU A 5 13.92 -15.12 27.92
CA LEU A 5 13.65 -14.17 26.85
C LEU A 5 13.38 -12.80 27.44
N ARG A 6 14.23 -11.83 27.10
CA ARG A 6 14.19 -10.47 27.62
C ARG A 6 14.03 -9.46 26.49
N ASP A 7 13.50 -8.30 26.82
CA ASP A 7 13.54 -7.13 25.95
C ASP A 7 14.85 -6.35 26.11
N GLU A 8 14.96 -5.23 25.40
CA GLU A 8 16.11 -4.32 25.43
C GLU A 8 16.36 -3.70 26.82
N GLU A 9 15.33 -3.55 27.63
CA GLU A 9 15.41 -3.06 29.00
C GLU A 9 15.81 -4.16 30.00
N GLY A 10 16.00 -5.39 29.54
CA GLY A 10 16.35 -6.57 30.35
C GLY A 10 15.18 -7.21 31.10
N LYS A 11 13.95 -6.78 30.84
CA LYS A 11 12.74 -7.31 31.47
C LYS A 11 12.44 -8.72 30.94
N LEU A 12 12.17 -9.65 31.85
CA LEU A 12 11.83 -11.03 31.53
C LEU A 12 10.36 -11.13 31.08
N TRP A 13 10.13 -11.66 29.87
CA TRP A 13 8.81 -11.85 29.26
C TRP A 13 8.44 -13.31 29.05
N ASN A 14 9.44 -14.16 28.82
CA ASN A 14 9.21 -15.57 28.55
C ASN A 14 10.45 -16.40 28.92
N ILE A 15 10.29 -17.71 28.90
CA ILE A 15 11.38 -18.69 29.12
C ILE A 15 11.23 -19.78 28.06
N GLN A 16 12.32 -20.10 27.35
CA GLN A 16 12.40 -21.33 26.56
C GLN A 16 12.92 -22.45 27.46
N GLN A 17 12.13 -23.50 27.59
CA GLN A 17 12.53 -24.75 28.24
C GLN A 17 13.06 -25.71 27.16
N VAL A 18 14.22 -26.29 27.39
CA VAL A 18 14.79 -27.38 26.58
C VAL A 18 14.88 -28.62 27.47
N SER A 19 14.17 -29.67 27.05
CA SER A 19 14.17 -30.97 27.74
C SER A 19 15.46 -31.76 27.45
N GLU A 20 15.67 -32.89 28.13
CA GLU A 20 16.84 -33.74 27.99
C GLU A 20 16.92 -34.38 26.59
N ASN A 21 15.78 -34.59 25.93
CA ASN A 21 15.69 -35.11 24.58
C ASN A 21 15.71 -34.01 23.49
N GLY A 22 15.99 -32.76 23.86
CA GLY A 22 16.17 -31.65 22.93
C GLY A 22 14.88 -30.93 22.49
N GLU A 23 13.71 -31.33 23.00
CA GLU A 23 12.45 -30.60 22.69
C GLU A 23 12.49 -29.18 23.28
N LYS A 24 12.16 -28.19 22.45
CA LYS A 24 12.11 -26.78 22.80
C LYS A 24 10.65 -26.31 22.98
N ARG A 25 10.32 -25.72 24.12
CA ARG A 25 8.97 -25.18 24.41
C ARG A 25 9.08 -23.82 25.08
N PHE A 26 8.19 -22.91 24.72
CA PHE A 26 8.01 -21.64 25.43
C PHE A 26 6.90 -21.76 26.46
N LEU A 27 6.94 -20.92 27.49
CA LEU A 27 5.81 -20.82 28.41
C LEU A 27 4.56 -20.35 27.65
N LYS A 28 3.46 -21.02 27.93
CA LYS A 28 2.16 -20.75 27.28
C LYS A 28 1.73 -19.30 27.56
N ASN A 29 1.27 -18.59 26.52
CA ASN A 29 0.84 -17.19 26.56
C ASN A 29 1.95 -16.16 26.85
N GLY A 30 3.23 -16.55 26.89
CA GLY A 30 4.34 -15.61 26.98
C GLY A 30 4.68 -14.99 25.62
N LYS A 31 5.06 -13.71 25.60
CA LYS A 31 5.56 -13.00 24.42
C LYS A 31 6.85 -13.66 23.94
N VAL A 32 7.08 -13.74 22.62
CA VAL A 32 8.33 -14.22 22.01
C VAL A 32 8.87 -13.18 21.02
N LYS A 33 7.98 -12.54 20.26
CA LYS A 33 8.32 -11.60 19.19
C LYS A 33 9.15 -10.43 19.74
N GLY A 34 10.31 -10.18 19.12
CA GLY A 34 11.24 -9.12 19.49
C GLY A 34 12.04 -9.40 20.78
N LEU A 35 11.93 -10.60 21.38
CA LEU A 35 12.68 -10.94 22.58
C LEU A 35 13.90 -11.79 22.26
N PHE A 36 14.95 -11.61 23.05
CA PHE A 36 16.23 -12.28 22.86
C PHE A 36 16.88 -12.70 24.18
N HIS A 37 17.93 -13.50 24.06
CA HIS A 37 18.88 -13.78 25.12
C HIS A 37 20.29 -13.36 24.69
N ILE A 38 21.08 -12.86 25.60
CA ILE A 38 22.46 -12.42 25.32
C ILE A 38 23.45 -13.38 25.97
N ILE A 39 24.43 -13.86 25.20
CA ILE A 39 25.58 -14.59 25.68
C ILE A 39 26.79 -13.67 25.56
N GLY A 40 27.49 -13.42 26.66
CA GLY A 40 28.64 -12.50 26.70
C GLY A 40 28.22 -11.03 26.88
N GLN A 41 29.16 -10.12 26.63
CA GLN A 41 28.96 -8.67 26.75
C GLN A 41 29.13 -8.02 25.38
N PRO A 42 28.17 -7.19 24.92
CA PRO A 42 28.29 -6.47 23.67
C PRO A 42 29.54 -5.57 23.63
N ALA A 43 30.26 -5.65 22.52
CA ALA A 43 31.45 -4.86 22.19
C ALA A 43 31.42 -4.54 20.70
N ASP A 44 32.54 -4.28 20.05
CA ASP A 44 32.62 -3.80 18.68
C ASP A 44 31.92 -4.69 17.65
N LEU A 45 31.92 -6.02 17.84
CA LEU A 45 31.30 -7.01 16.98
C LEU A 45 30.26 -7.82 17.73
N ILE A 46 29.10 -7.99 17.14
CA ILE A 46 27.94 -8.70 17.66
C ILE A 46 27.48 -9.77 16.67
N TYR A 47 27.25 -10.97 17.14
CA TYR A 47 26.64 -12.05 16.38
C TYR A 47 25.16 -12.24 16.77
N ILE A 48 24.30 -12.51 15.78
CA ILE A 48 22.88 -12.78 16.02
C ILE A 48 22.52 -14.07 15.30
N GLY A 49 21.80 -14.98 15.95
CA GLY A 49 21.37 -16.24 15.33
C GLY A 49 20.14 -16.83 16.00
N GLU A 50 19.67 -17.94 15.41
CA GLU A 50 18.39 -18.52 15.81
C GLU A 50 18.48 -19.28 17.14
N GLY A 51 19.35 -20.27 17.22
CA GLY A 51 19.36 -21.24 18.29
C GLY A 51 20.34 -20.91 19.41
N TYR A 52 19.99 -21.23 20.67
CA TYR A 52 20.93 -21.02 21.80
C TYR A 52 22.22 -21.86 21.61
N ALA A 53 22.12 -23.14 21.24
CA ALA A 53 23.28 -24.02 21.07
C ALA A 53 24.20 -23.51 19.94
N THR A 54 23.61 -23.06 18.84
CA THR A 54 24.30 -22.43 17.71
C THR A 54 25.10 -21.23 18.18
N MET A 55 24.45 -20.29 18.88
CA MET A 55 25.08 -19.06 19.33
C MET A 55 26.06 -19.27 20.49
N ALA A 56 25.86 -20.28 21.33
CA ALA A 56 26.84 -20.68 22.35
C ALA A 56 28.14 -21.22 21.72
N SER A 57 28.05 -21.96 20.61
CA SER A 57 29.21 -22.42 19.83
C SER A 57 29.98 -21.26 19.19
N VAL A 58 29.24 -20.27 18.62
CA VAL A 58 29.84 -19.04 18.08
C VAL A 58 30.50 -18.23 19.17
N HIS A 59 29.86 -18.04 20.31
CA HIS A 59 30.48 -17.38 21.47
C HIS A 59 31.75 -18.08 21.96
N SER A 60 31.71 -19.41 22.09
CA SER A 60 32.86 -20.20 22.53
C SER A 60 34.03 -20.11 21.57
N ALA A 61 33.76 -19.97 20.25
CA ALA A 61 34.79 -19.83 19.23
C ALA A 61 35.42 -18.43 19.15
N THR A 62 34.60 -17.39 19.43
CA THR A 62 34.99 -16.00 19.16
C THR A 62 35.22 -15.14 20.41
N GLY A 63 34.60 -15.52 21.53
CA GLY A 63 34.54 -14.70 22.76
C GLY A 63 33.66 -13.46 22.64
N LYS A 64 32.98 -13.24 21.48
CA LYS A 64 32.16 -12.07 21.19
C LYS A 64 30.73 -12.26 21.68
N ALA A 65 30.00 -11.15 21.84
CA ALA A 65 28.59 -11.18 22.23
C ALA A 65 27.71 -11.82 21.17
N CYS A 66 26.80 -12.68 21.63
CA CYS A 66 25.87 -13.41 20.79
C CYS A 66 24.43 -13.19 21.25
N PHE A 67 23.57 -12.76 20.35
CA PHE A 67 22.14 -12.60 20.57
C PHE A 67 21.37 -13.79 20.00
N VAL A 68 20.52 -14.37 20.81
CA VAL A 68 19.72 -15.56 20.45
C VAL A 68 18.29 -15.13 20.19
N ALA A 69 17.80 -15.32 18.96
CA ALA A 69 16.42 -14.96 18.56
C ALA A 69 15.39 -16.08 18.84
N PHE A 70 15.82 -17.30 19.16
CA PHE A 70 15.03 -18.48 19.49
C PHE A 70 14.24 -19.15 18.37
N ASN A 71 13.99 -18.48 17.27
CA ASN A 71 13.40 -19.06 16.05
C ASN A 71 13.62 -18.13 14.84
N ALA A 72 13.58 -18.71 13.63
CA ALA A 72 13.79 -17.98 12.36
C ALA A 72 12.81 -16.83 12.16
N GLY A 73 11.55 -16.98 12.57
CA GLY A 73 10.52 -15.96 12.45
C GLY A 73 10.74 -14.71 13.31
N ASN A 74 11.52 -14.85 14.41
CA ASN A 74 11.85 -13.76 15.32
C ASN A 74 13.18 -13.06 14.96
N LEU A 75 13.96 -13.64 14.05
CA LEU A 75 15.31 -13.18 13.73
C LEU A 75 15.33 -11.73 13.22
N LYS A 76 14.41 -11.38 12.33
CA LYS A 76 14.26 -10.03 11.79
C LYS A 76 13.98 -8.99 12.87
N ASP A 77 13.01 -9.27 13.75
CA ASP A 77 12.62 -8.34 14.82
C ASP A 77 13.79 -8.13 15.81
N VAL A 78 14.51 -9.19 16.16
CA VAL A 78 15.70 -9.11 17.04
C VAL A 78 16.83 -8.33 16.36
N CYS A 79 17.12 -8.61 15.09
CA CYS A 79 18.14 -7.87 14.32
C CYS A 79 17.85 -6.37 14.30
N SER A 80 16.59 -5.99 14.05
CA SER A 80 16.18 -4.57 14.03
C SER A 80 16.39 -3.89 15.39
N GLN A 81 16.03 -4.56 16.49
CA GLN A 81 16.22 -4.02 17.84
C GLN A 81 17.71 -3.94 18.21
N VAL A 82 18.50 -4.95 17.89
CA VAL A 82 19.95 -4.93 18.16
C VAL A 82 20.62 -3.80 17.37
N ARG A 83 20.28 -3.60 16.09
CA ARG A 83 20.81 -2.48 15.30
C ARG A 83 20.42 -1.13 15.89
N ALA A 84 19.16 -0.97 16.36
CA ALA A 84 18.72 0.27 17.01
C ALA A 84 19.48 0.55 18.33
N SER A 85 19.75 -0.50 19.11
CA SER A 85 20.49 -0.37 20.38
C SER A 85 22.01 -0.23 20.21
N TYR A 86 22.55 -0.74 19.09
CA TYR A 86 23.98 -0.76 18.77
C TYR A 86 24.21 -0.26 17.32
N PRO A 87 23.97 1.04 17.05
CA PRO A 87 23.97 1.57 15.68
C PRO A 87 25.33 1.51 15.01
N ASP A 88 26.42 1.69 15.76
CA ASP A 88 27.78 1.78 15.25
C ASP A 88 28.54 0.46 15.27
N ASN A 89 27.95 -0.59 15.85
CA ASN A 89 28.60 -1.89 15.98
C ASN A 89 28.57 -2.67 14.66
N GLU A 90 29.60 -3.42 14.42
CA GLU A 90 29.58 -4.46 13.39
C GLU A 90 28.65 -5.59 13.83
N ILE A 91 27.71 -5.97 12.96
CA ILE A 91 26.76 -7.06 13.25
C ILE A 91 26.89 -8.11 12.16
N VAL A 92 26.88 -9.37 12.59
CA VAL A 92 26.89 -10.54 11.70
C VAL A 92 25.76 -11.46 12.08
N VAL A 93 24.90 -11.80 11.11
CA VAL A 93 23.83 -12.77 11.28
C VAL A 93 24.37 -14.17 10.97
N CYS A 94 24.21 -15.09 11.90
CA CYS A 94 24.59 -16.50 11.76
C CYS A 94 23.38 -17.31 11.27
N ALA A 95 23.46 -17.82 10.05
CA ALA A 95 22.39 -18.60 9.43
C ALA A 95 22.41 -20.06 9.85
N ASP A 96 21.25 -20.67 9.96
CA ASP A 96 21.09 -22.11 9.89
C ASP A 96 20.91 -22.49 8.40
N ASP A 97 21.63 -23.53 7.91
CA ASP A 97 21.59 -23.98 6.53
C ASP A 97 20.70 -25.23 6.38
N ASP A 98 19.40 -24.99 6.36
CA ASP A 98 18.35 -26.01 6.26
C ASP A 98 18.25 -26.63 4.85
N TYR A 99 19.37 -26.98 4.24
CA TYR A 99 19.52 -27.38 2.82
C TYR A 99 18.63 -28.55 2.40
N LEU A 100 18.20 -29.39 3.33
CA LEU A 100 17.26 -30.49 3.07
C LEU A 100 15.79 -30.03 3.02
N THR A 101 15.50 -28.84 3.50
CA THR A 101 14.15 -28.26 3.51
C THR A 101 13.95 -27.40 2.28
N LYS A 102 12.86 -27.60 1.56
CA LYS A 102 12.55 -26.83 0.36
C LYS A 102 12.55 -25.33 0.66
N GLY A 103 13.37 -24.57 -0.07
CA GLY A 103 13.52 -23.14 0.08
C GLY A 103 14.47 -22.70 1.19
N ASN A 104 15.15 -23.65 1.87
CA ASN A 104 16.15 -23.37 2.90
C ASN A 104 15.75 -22.23 3.86
N PRO A 105 14.72 -22.43 4.69
CA PRO A 105 14.09 -21.33 5.43
C PRO A 105 15.04 -20.63 6.43
N GLY A 106 15.96 -21.37 7.06
CA GLY A 106 16.95 -20.81 7.98
C GLY A 106 17.88 -19.82 7.27
N LEU A 107 18.48 -20.23 6.17
CA LEU A 107 19.35 -19.36 5.37
C LEU A 107 18.59 -18.17 4.75
N THR A 108 17.39 -18.42 4.22
CA THR A 108 16.56 -17.36 3.62
C THR A 108 16.21 -16.28 4.65
N LYS A 109 15.77 -16.67 5.84
CA LYS A 109 15.41 -15.72 6.90
C LYS A 109 16.62 -14.98 7.46
N ALA A 110 17.77 -15.63 7.55
CA ALA A 110 19.00 -15.00 7.98
C ALA A 110 19.50 -13.97 6.94
N LYS A 111 19.44 -14.28 5.63
CA LYS A 111 19.73 -13.32 4.56
C LYS A 111 18.81 -12.11 4.60
N GLU A 112 17.50 -12.32 4.71
CA GLU A 112 16.51 -11.24 4.85
C GLU A 112 16.80 -10.35 6.06
N ALA A 113 17.14 -10.94 7.20
CA ALA A 113 17.44 -10.20 8.43
C ALA A 113 18.74 -9.41 8.33
N ALA A 114 19.80 -10.00 7.76
CA ALA A 114 21.11 -9.35 7.56
C ALA A 114 21.01 -8.16 6.61
N LEU A 115 20.38 -8.34 5.45
CA LEU A 115 20.13 -7.26 4.49
C LEU A 115 19.32 -6.11 5.11
N GLY A 116 18.29 -6.44 5.91
CA GLY A 116 17.41 -5.46 6.54
C GLY A 116 18.10 -4.50 7.53
N ILE A 117 19.28 -4.83 8.01
CA ILE A 117 20.04 -4.00 8.97
C ILE A 117 21.46 -3.67 8.50
N SER A 118 21.77 -3.90 7.22
CA SER A 118 23.12 -3.77 6.66
C SER A 118 24.18 -4.52 7.50
N ALA A 119 23.91 -5.79 7.79
CA ALA A 119 24.79 -6.68 8.55
C ALA A 119 25.46 -7.71 7.64
N GLY A 120 26.60 -8.23 8.07
CA GLY A 120 27.23 -9.39 7.45
C GLY A 120 26.42 -10.67 7.66
N LEU A 121 26.70 -11.70 6.85
CA LEU A 121 26.11 -13.03 6.95
C LEU A 121 27.18 -14.10 7.07
N ALA A 122 27.07 -14.96 8.08
CA ALA A 122 27.90 -16.15 8.20
C ALA A 122 27.03 -17.40 8.01
N VAL A 123 27.54 -18.34 7.21
CA VAL A 123 26.89 -19.64 6.95
C VAL A 123 27.84 -20.76 7.36
N PRO A 124 27.37 -21.82 8.03
CA PRO A 124 28.22 -22.93 8.42
C PRO A 124 28.75 -23.68 7.19
N ASP A 125 30.07 -23.78 7.09
CA ASP A 125 30.77 -24.46 5.98
C ASP A 125 31.33 -25.81 6.44
N PHE A 126 30.66 -26.89 6.02
CA PHE A 126 31.02 -28.26 6.33
C PHE A 126 31.97 -28.88 5.28
N GLY A 127 32.31 -28.15 4.20
CA GLY A 127 33.11 -28.68 3.11
C GLY A 127 32.49 -29.88 2.40
N GLU A 128 33.33 -30.71 1.76
CA GLU A 128 32.87 -31.89 1.00
C GLU A 128 32.38 -33.04 1.88
N THR A 129 32.67 -33.04 3.18
CA THR A 129 32.39 -34.15 4.11
C THR A 129 31.19 -33.89 5.02
N ARG A 130 30.24 -33.06 4.57
CA ARG A 130 29.05 -32.75 5.34
C ARG A 130 28.25 -33.98 5.69
N GLY A 131 27.98 -34.19 6.97
CA GLY A 131 27.11 -35.27 7.47
C GLY A 131 25.63 -35.03 7.20
N ASN A 132 24.85 -36.13 7.16
CA ASN A 132 23.41 -36.03 7.05
C ASN A 132 22.81 -35.30 8.26
N ARG A 133 22.09 -34.20 8.04
CA ARG A 133 21.41 -33.33 9.03
C ARG A 133 22.29 -32.32 9.78
N GLU A 134 23.51 -32.07 9.35
CA GLU A 134 24.30 -30.95 9.87
C GLU A 134 23.84 -29.65 9.21
N THR A 135 23.35 -28.69 10.03
CA THR A 135 22.69 -27.48 9.52
C THR A 135 23.16 -26.20 10.20
N ASP A 136 23.74 -26.26 11.40
CA ASP A 136 24.04 -25.09 12.18
C ASP A 136 25.48 -25.05 12.73
N PHE A 137 25.87 -23.93 13.32
CA PHE A 137 27.24 -23.77 13.88
C PHE A 137 27.51 -24.68 15.12
N ASN A 138 26.47 -25.18 15.79
CA ASN A 138 26.69 -26.18 16.82
C ASN A 138 27.02 -27.56 16.22
N ASP A 139 26.41 -27.91 15.10
CA ASP A 139 26.78 -29.10 14.35
C ASP A 139 28.21 -28.98 13.78
N LEU A 140 28.56 -27.80 13.21
CA LEU A 140 29.90 -27.51 12.74
C LEU A 140 30.93 -27.61 13.88
N HIS A 141 30.63 -27.07 15.07
CA HIS A 141 31.47 -27.20 16.26
C HIS A 141 31.69 -28.68 16.63
N ARG A 142 30.63 -29.47 16.64
CA ARG A 142 30.68 -30.89 17.06
C ARG A 142 31.43 -31.75 16.07
N SER A 143 31.36 -31.47 14.77
CA SER A 143 32.01 -32.26 13.72
C SER A 143 33.44 -31.79 13.41
N MET A 144 33.70 -30.49 13.43
CA MET A 144 34.96 -29.91 12.95
C MET A 144 35.70 -29.02 13.97
N GLY A 145 35.13 -28.77 15.15
CA GLY A 145 35.73 -28.01 16.23
C GLY A 145 35.56 -26.50 16.15
N LEU A 146 35.97 -25.80 17.23
CA LEU A 146 35.77 -24.35 17.38
C LEU A 146 36.56 -23.50 16.37
N GLU A 147 37.76 -23.94 15.96
CA GLU A 147 38.53 -23.20 14.97
C GLU A 147 37.82 -23.09 13.61
N LYS A 148 37.12 -24.15 13.19
CA LYS A 148 36.32 -24.10 11.96
C LYS A 148 35.13 -23.18 12.07
N VAL A 149 34.45 -23.17 13.24
CA VAL A 149 33.39 -22.20 13.55
C VAL A 149 33.93 -20.78 13.45
N LYS A 150 35.06 -20.49 14.11
CA LYS A 150 35.71 -19.18 14.08
C LYS A 150 36.06 -18.74 12.64
N THR A 151 36.61 -19.62 11.84
CA THR A 151 36.93 -19.34 10.44
C THR A 151 35.67 -18.97 9.66
N ALA A 152 34.59 -19.70 9.85
CA ALA A 152 33.34 -19.45 9.13
C ALA A 152 32.67 -18.11 9.51
N VAL A 153 32.72 -17.69 10.78
CA VAL A 153 32.09 -16.45 11.23
C VAL A 153 32.95 -15.20 11.09
N ASP A 154 34.28 -15.35 11.11
CA ASP A 154 35.24 -14.22 11.05
C ASP A 154 35.81 -13.99 9.65
N ILE A 155 36.15 -15.07 8.93
CA ILE A 155 36.91 -15.02 7.66
C ILE A 155 35.99 -15.26 6.46
N ASN A 156 35.15 -16.29 6.51
CA ASN A 156 34.34 -16.73 5.36
C ASN A 156 32.91 -16.10 5.37
N ARG A 157 32.67 -15.14 6.23
CA ARG A 157 31.40 -14.41 6.23
C ARG A 157 31.31 -13.46 5.06
N LEU A 158 30.12 -13.26 4.55
CA LEU A 158 29.82 -12.24 3.54
C LEU A 158 29.73 -10.88 4.21
N SER A 159 30.38 -9.88 3.68
CA SER A 159 30.14 -8.49 4.05
C SER A 159 28.76 -8.02 3.55
N PRO A 160 28.21 -6.92 4.07
CA PRO A 160 26.93 -6.38 3.58
C PRO A 160 26.94 -6.11 2.07
N GLU A 161 28.06 -5.62 1.51
CA GLU A 161 28.21 -5.33 0.08
C GLU A 161 28.26 -6.61 -0.77
N GLU A 162 28.98 -7.63 -0.32
CA GLU A 162 29.02 -8.93 -0.98
C GLU A 162 27.67 -9.63 -0.96
N LEU A 163 26.96 -9.54 0.18
CA LEU A 163 25.62 -10.11 0.34
C LEU A 163 24.61 -9.47 -0.63
N VAL A 164 24.69 -8.17 -0.87
CA VAL A 164 23.88 -7.45 -1.87
C VAL A 164 24.21 -7.91 -3.28
N ASN A 165 25.49 -8.11 -3.60
CA ASN A 165 25.95 -8.53 -4.94
C ASN A 165 25.56 -9.99 -5.24
N GLU A 166 25.55 -10.89 -4.25
CA GLU A 166 25.11 -12.28 -4.41
C GLU A 166 23.58 -12.45 -4.50
N THR A 167 22.85 -11.41 -4.14
CA THR A 167 21.39 -11.50 -4.12
C THR A 167 20.86 -11.09 -5.49
N ASP A 168 20.18 -12.02 -6.19
CA ASP A 168 19.53 -11.72 -7.47
C ASP A 168 18.66 -10.47 -7.36
N LEU A 169 18.75 -9.57 -8.35
CA LEU A 169 17.94 -8.35 -8.45
C LEU A 169 16.43 -8.62 -8.24
N ALA A 170 15.95 -9.79 -8.63
CA ALA A 170 14.58 -10.24 -8.38
C ALA A 170 14.28 -10.49 -6.89
N VAL A 171 15.27 -10.99 -6.13
CA VAL A 171 15.16 -11.17 -4.67
C VAL A 171 15.26 -9.83 -3.97
N LEU A 172 16.13 -8.93 -4.43
CA LEU A 172 16.21 -7.54 -3.95
C LEU A 172 14.92 -6.76 -4.23
N ALA A 173 14.31 -6.94 -5.39
CA ALA A 173 13.00 -6.35 -5.71
C ALA A 173 11.87 -6.90 -4.82
N ASN A 174 11.88 -8.20 -4.52
CA ASN A 174 10.94 -8.81 -3.56
C ASN A 174 11.23 -8.39 -2.11
N LEU A 175 12.49 -8.22 -1.74
CA LEU A 175 12.90 -7.70 -0.42
C LEU A 175 12.56 -6.21 -0.30
N ALA A 176 12.78 -5.42 -1.34
CA ALA A 176 12.35 -4.02 -1.40
C ALA A 176 10.81 -3.88 -1.37
N GLY A 177 10.08 -4.82 -1.98
CA GLY A 177 8.62 -4.89 -1.88
C GLY A 177 8.11 -5.36 -0.50
N ASN A 178 8.93 -6.04 0.28
CA ASN A 178 8.66 -6.43 1.66
C ASN A 178 9.29 -5.51 2.72
N TRP A 179 9.90 -4.40 2.28
CA TRP A 179 10.07 -3.28 3.17
C TRP A 179 8.68 -2.77 3.54
N VAL A 180 8.06 -3.41 4.51
CA VAL A 180 7.17 -2.71 5.41
C VAL A 180 8.11 -1.87 6.30
N ALA A 181 8.61 -0.73 5.78
CA ALA A 181 8.62 0.44 6.62
C ALA A 181 7.32 0.36 7.42
N GLU A 182 7.32 0.55 8.73
CA GLU A 182 6.06 0.81 9.45
C GLU A 182 5.22 1.60 8.49
N PRO A 183 3.99 1.16 8.13
CA PRO A 183 3.27 1.82 7.06
C PRO A 183 3.35 3.29 7.38
N GLU A 184 4.17 4.02 6.60
CA GLU A 184 4.21 5.47 6.74
C GLU A 184 2.76 5.82 6.68
N PRO A 185 2.22 6.48 7.72
CA PRO A 185 0.82 6.77 7.73
C PRO A 185 0.55 7.33 6.34
N VAL A 186 -0.42 6.77 5.61
CA VAL A 186 -0.80 7.17 4.22
C VAL A 186 -0.96 8.70 4.14
N LEU A 187 -0.96 9.31 5.26
CA LEU A 187 -0.80 10.72 5.56
C LEU A 187 0.65 10.94 6.00
N PRO A 188 1.47 11.64 5.19
CA PRO A 188 2.78 12.07 5.64
C PRO A 188 2.62 12.71 7.01
N ILE A 189 3.51 12.33 7.95
CA ILE A 189 3.68 13.03 9.23
C ILE A 189 3.62 14.50 8.88
N LEU A 190 2.54 15.15 9.29
CA LEU A 190 2.09 16.48 8.92
C LEU A 190 3.25 17.41 8.58
N SER A 191 3.66 17.42 7.33
CA SER A 191 4.28 18.64 6.78
C SER A 191 3.33 19.76 7.15
N PRO A 192 3.81 20.90 7.68
CA PRO A 192 2.92 22.00 8.03
C PRO A 192 1.97 22.19 6.85
N GLN A 193 0.67 22.12 7.13
CA GLN A 193 -0.33 22.14 6.06
C GLN A 193 -0.13 23.45 5.32
N THR A 194 0.24 23.38 4.06
CA THR A 194 0.32 24.54 3.20
C THR A 194 -1.12 24.91 2.81
N GLU A 195 -1.45 26.18 2.94
CA GLU A 195 -2.73 26.68 2.46
C GLU A 195 -2.87 26.35 0.97
N PHE A 196 -4.08 25.93 0.57
CA PHE A 196 -4.33 25.65 -0.83
C PHE A 196 -4.10 26.93 -1.66
N PRO A 197 -3.28 26.88 -2.73
CA PRO A 197 -2.90 28.06 -3.51
C PRO A 197 -4.05 28.51 -4.42
N ILE A 198 -5.13 29.05 -3.84
CA ILE A 198 -6.35 29.46 -4.56
C ILE A 198 -6.06 30.48 -5.68
N GLU A 199 -5.03 31.30 -5.51
CA GLU A 199 -4.62 32.29 -6.51
C GLU A 199 -4.05 31.66 -7.79
N SER A 200 -3.61 30.40 -7.73
CA SER A 200 -3.15 29.64 -8.90
C SER A 200 -4.28 29.13 -9.80
N LEU A 201 -5.53 29.19 -9.32
CA LEU A 201 -6.68 28.78 -10.11
C LEU A 201 -6.99 29.81 -11.21
N PRO A 202 -7.43 29.40 -12.41
CA PRO A 202 -7.98 30.29 -13.42
C PRO A 202 -9.09 31.20 -12.84
N LEU A 203 -9.13 32.45 -13.27
CA LEU A 203 -10.01 33.48 -12.69
C LEU A 203 -11.46 33.01 -12.48
N LEU A 204 -12.07 32.41 -13.50
CA LEU A 204 -13.47 31.93 -13.43
C LEU A 204 -13.66 30.89 -12.32
N ILE A 205 -12.77 29.91 -12.24
CA ILE A 205 -12.83 28.84 -11.22
C ILE A 205 -12.57 29.42 -9.85
N ARG A 206 -11.59 30.31 -9.73
CA ARG A 206 -11.23 30.99 -8.48
C ARG A 206 -12.39 31.79 -7.91
N GLU A 207 -13.07 32.59 -8.72
CA GLU A 207 -14.20 33.39 -8.26
C GLU A 207 -15.39 32.51 -7.87
N ALA A 208 -15.71 31.45 -8.62
CA ALA A 208 -16.73 30.48 -8.23
C ALA A 208 -16.42 29.78 -6.90
N VAL A 209 -15.15 29.45 -6.67
CA VAL A 209 -14.70 28.87 -5.39
C VAL A 209 -14.84 29.88 -4.28
N ARG A 210 -14.39 31.13 -4.45
CA ARG A 210 -14.49 32.21 -3.44
C ARG A 210 -15.94 32.46 -3.04
N GLU A 211 -16.83 32.63 -4.03
CA GLU A 211 -18.27 32.81 -3.78
C GLU A 211 -18.83 31.62 -2.98
N THR A 212 -18.50 30.40 -3.38
CA THR A 212 -18.95 29.20 -2.67
C THR A 212 -18.44 29.15 -1.23
N LEU A 213 -17.19 29.54 -0.98
CA LEU A 213 -16.58 29.59 0.36
C LEU A 213 -17.23 30.65 1.24
N ASP A 214 -17.59 31.80 0.69
CA ASP A 214 -18.28 32.87 1.42
C ASP A 214 -19.61 32.42 2.02
N TYR A 215 -20.38 31.65 1.27
CA TYR A 215 -21.65 31.10 1.76
C TYR A 215 -21.48 29.86 2.66
N THR A 216 -20.52 29.00 2.32
CA THR A 216 -20.44 27.69 2.98
C THR A 216 -19.49 27.65 4.15
N GLN A 217 -18.45 28.49 4.13
CA GLN A 217 -17.32 28.43 5.06
C GLN A 217 -16.75 27.01 5.21
N ALA A 218 -16.81 26.23 4.12
CA ALA A 218 -16.23 24.89 4.05
C ALA A 218 -14.71 24.96 3.92
N PRO A 219 -13.97 23.88 4.15
CA PRO A 219 -12.54 23.83 3.91
C PRO A 219 -12.18 24.25 2.47
N ILE A 220 -11.21 25.14 2.30
CA ILE A 220 -10.77 25.66 1.00
C ILE A 220 -10.39 24.53 0.04
N GLY A 221 -9.59 23.58 0.52
CA GLY A 221 -9.16 22.43 -0.29
C GLY A 221 -10.32 21.59 -0.82
N LEU A 222 -11.42 21.44 -0.06
CA LEU A 222 -12.62 20.74 -0.54
C LEU A 222 -13.28 21.50 -1.69
N ALA A 223 -13.45 22.82 -1.56
CA ALA A 223 -14.08 23.62 -2.61
C ALA A 223 -13.22 23.64 -3.88
N CYS A 224 -11.92 23.83 -3.76
CA CYS A 224 -10.98 23.87 -4.88
C CYS A 224 -10.90 22.50 -5.60
N SER A 225 -10.72 21.42 -4.87
CA SER A 225 -10.63 20.07 -5.45
C SER A 225 -11.94 19.67 -6.15
N THR A 226 -13.09 20.03 -5.56
CA THR A 226 -14.41 19.81 -6.20
C THR A 226 -14.55 20.63 -7.48
N ALA A 227 -14.17 21.90 -7.47
CA ALA A 227 -14.22 22.77 -8.65
C ALA A 227 -13.32 22.26 -9.78
N LEU A 228 -12.12 21.76 -9.48
CA LEU A 228 -11.22 21.16 -10.45
C LEU A 228 -11.81 19.87 -11.06
N GLY A 229 -12.45 19.01 -10.24
CA GLY A 229 -13.13 17.81 -10.73
C GLY A 229 -14.30 18.13 -11.66
N VAL A 230 -15.10 19.15 -11.33
CA VAL A 230 -16.19 19.65 -12.19
C VAL A 230 -15.66 20.23 -13.49
N ALA A 231 -14.66 21.10 -13.42
CA ALA A 231 -14.02 21.69 -14.62
C ALA A 231 -13.43 20.62 -15.53
N SER A 232 -12.72 19.63 -14.97
CA SER A 232 -12.20 18.47 -15.71
C SER A 232 -13.32 17.74 -16.44
N THR A 233 -14.44 17.46 -15.77
CA THR A 233 -15.59 16.78 -16.40
C THR A 233 -16.15 17.57 -17.58
N CYS A 234 -16.22 18.90 -17.45
CA CYS A 234 -16.75 19.76 -18.53
C CYS A 234 -15.84 19.80 -19.78
N VAL A 235 -14.52 19.64 -19.62
CA VAL A 235 -13.56 19.79 -20.71
C VAL A 235 -12.92 18.48 -21.18
N GLN A 236 -13.08 17.38 -20.47
CA GLN A 236 -12.38 16.12 -20.73
C GLN A 236 -12.68 15.51 -22.12
N HIS A 237 -13.77 15.88 -22.76
CA HIS A 237 -14.13 15.43 -24.13
C HIS A 237 -13.62 16.38 -25.20
N LEU A 238 -13.12 17.58 -24.82
CA LEU A 238 -12.71 18.63 -25.76
C LEU A 238 -11.21 18.58 -26.07
N ALA A 239 -10.40 18.07 -25.14
CA ALA A 239 -8.94 18.15 -25.23
C ALA A 239 -8.24 16.93 -24.68
N LEU A 240 -6.99 16.76 -25.10
CA LEU A 240 -6.01 15.82 -24.54
C LEU A 240 -4.80 16.60 -24.05
N VAL A 241 -4.09 16.05 -23.08
CA VAL A 241 -2.83 16.60 -22.58
C VAL A 241 -1.67 15.79 -23.14
N ALA A 242 -0.80 16.43 -23.90
CA ALA A 242 0.48 15.87 -24.30
C ALA A 242 1.54 16.26 -23.25
N ARG A 243 2.02 15.26 -22.50
CA ARG A 243 3.12 15.44 -21.54
C ARG A 243 4.48 15.49 -22.24
N ASP A 244 4.58 14.75 -23.32
CA ASP A 244 5.70 14.72 -24.26
C ASP A 244 5.20 14.28 -25.62
N HIS A 245 6.11 14.08 -26.59
CA HIS A 245 5.77 13.70 -27.98
C HIS A 245 5.11 12.32 -28.11
N GLN A 246 5.22 11.45 -27.10
CA GLN A 246 4.70 10.09 -27.12
C GLN A 246 3.59 9.86 -26.09
N THR A 247 3.57 10.65 -25.02
CA THR A 247 2.66 10.47 -23.89
C THR A 247 1.51 11.46 -23.96
N VAL A 248 0.42 11.04 -24.58
CA VAL A 248 -0.81 11.82 -24.67
C VAL A 248 -1.90 11.13 -23.85
N GLY A 249 -2.54 11.87 -22.96
CA GLY A 249 -3.57 11.36 -22.06
C GLY A 249 -4.79 12.27 -21.96
N PRO A 250 -5.86 11.80 -21.30
CA PRO A 250 -7.06 12.59 -21.09
C PRO A 250 -6.83 13.72 -20.08
N VAL A 251 -7.69 14.74 -20.12
CA VAL A 251 -7.78 15.81 -19.10
C VAL A 251 -8.55 15.35 -17.87
N SER A 252 -9.08 14.13 -17.87
CA SER A 252 -9.85 13.55 -16.76
C SER A 252 -9.07 13.55 -15.46
N LEU A 253 -9.71 13.89 -14.34
CA LEU A 253 -9.12 13.90 -13.02
C LEU A 253 -9.83 12.89 -12.10
N PHE A 254 -9.03 12.18 -11.32
CA PHE A 254 -9.49 11.43 -10.15
C PHE A 254 -9.13 12.24 -8.90
N VAL A 255 -10.14 12.60 -8.11
CA VAL A 255 -10.02 13.44 -6.93
C VAL A 255 -10.61 12.71 -5.72
N LEU A 256 -9.84 12.62 -4.64
CA LEU A 256 -10.28 12.07 -3.37
C LEU A 256 -10.14 13.11 -2.27
N SER A 257 -11.24 13.58 -1.72
CA SER A 257 -11.26 14.49 -0.58
C SER A 257 -11.58 13.74 0.71
N VAL A 258 -10.66 13.74 1.68
CA VAL A 258 -10.80 13.03 2.96
C VAL A 258 -11.07 14.03 4.07
N LEU A 259 -12.27 13.99 4.67
CA LEU A 259 -12.72 14.97 5.65
C LEU A 259 -13.53 14.31 6.77
N ARG A 260 -13.70 15.03 7.87
CA ARG A 260 -14.62 14.61 8.94
C ARG A 260 -16.08 14.75 8.53
N SER A 261 -16.98 14.12 9.29
CA SER A 261 -18.40 14.40 9.18
C SER A 261 -18.67 15.87 9.54
N GLY A 262 -19.69 16.51 8.93
CA GLY A 262 -20.05 17.91 9.20
C GLY A 262 -19.23 18.96 8.43
N GLU A 263 -18.28 18.59 7.56
CA GLU A 263 -17.46 19.54 6.75
C GLU A 263 -18.18 20.10 5.53
N ARG A 264 -19.51 20.04 5.51
CA ARG A 264 -20.36 20.58 4.43
C ARG A 264 -20.09 19.99 3.04
N LYS A 265 -19.59 18.75 2.97
CA LYS A 265 -19.33 18.03 1.72
C LYS A 265 -20.50 18.11 0.75
N SER A 266 -21.67 17.63 1.17
CA SER A 266 -22.89 17.60 0.34
C SER A 266 -23.35 19.00 -0.11
N THR A 267 -23.08 20.05 0.69
CA THR A 267 -23.40 21.43 0.31
C THR A 267 -22.49 21.94 -0.80
N ILE A 268 -21.17 21.69 -0.70
CA ILE A 268 -20.20 22.03 -1.75
C ILE A 268 -20.54 21.30 -3.04
N PHE A 269 -20.74 20.00 -2.97
CA PHE A 269 -21.10 19.19 -4.14
C PHE A 269 -22.36 19.71 -4.82
N ARG A 270 -23.42 19.93 -4.08
CA ARG A 270 -24.70 20.46 -4.61
C ARG A 270 -24.53 21.79 -5.35
N LYS A 271 -23.70 22.70 -4.81
CA LYS A 271 -23.46 23.99 -5.44
C LYS A 271 -22.60 23.87 -6.69
N MET A 272 -21.50 23.13 -6.61
CA MET A 272 -20.54 22.99 -7.72
C MET A 272 -21.09 22.12 -8.87
N TRP A 273 -21.95 21.13 -8.56
CA TRP A 273 -22.56 20.27 -9.58
C TRP A 273 -23.77 20.86 -10.26
N LYS A 274 -24.25 22.01 -9.84
CA LYS A 274 -25.46 22.60 -10.36
C LYS A 274 -25.48 22.63 -11.89
N GLY A 275 -24.40 23.10 -12.52
CA GLY A 275 -24.28 23.14 -13.98
C GLY A 275 -24.30 21.76 -14.65
N ILE A 276 -23.68 20.73 -14.02
CA ILE A 276 -23.72 19.35 -14.52
C ILE A 276 -25.15 18.78 -14.43
N TRP A 277 -25.87 19.05 -13.33
CA TRP A 277 -27.27 18.64 -13.17
C TRP A 277 -28.19 19.31 -14.19
N GLU A 278 -27.98 20.60 -14.46
CA GLU A 278 -28.73 21.34 -15.48
C GLU A 278 -28.48 20.75 -16.87
N MET A 279 -27.23 20.54 -17.25
CA MET A 279 -26.87 19.92 -18.53
C MET A 279 -27.43 18.49 -18.66
N GLN A 280 -27.39 17.69 -17.60
CA GLN A 280 -27.99 16.35 -17.64
C GLN A 280 -29.52 16.39 -17.83
N ARG A 281 -30.18 17.36 -17.21
CA ARG A 281 -31.63 17.57 -17.38
C ARG A 281 -31.95 17.98 -18.81
N GLU A 282 -31.22 18.93 -19.39
CA GLU A 282 -31.38 19.36 -20.78
C GLU A 282 -31.20 18.21 -21.76
N LEU A 283 -30.13 17.39 -21.55
CA LEU A 283 -29.91 16.21 -22.38
C LEU A 283 -31.06 15.20 -22.28
N LYS A 284 -31.62 15.04 -21.09
CA LYS A 284 -32.78 14.17 -20.89
C LYS A 284 -34.02 14.72 -21.59
N GLU A 285 -34.31 16.02 -21.47
CA GLU A 285 -35.43 16.69 -22.14
C GLU A 285 -35.31 16.57 -23.68
N GLN A 286 -34.10 16.76 -24.23
CA GLN A 286 -33.85 16.57 -25.67
C GLN A 286 -34.07 15.11 -26.09
N TRP A 287 -33.68 14.15 -25.25
CA TRP A 287 -33.89 12.73 -25.51
C TRP A 287 -35.38 12.36 -25.45
N ASP A 288 -36.12 12.86 -24.43
CA ASP A 288 -37.57 12.65 -24.28
C ASP A 288 -38.30 13.18 -25.52
N HIS A 289 -37.98 14.40 -25.95
CA HIS A 289 -38.56 15.02 -27.17
C HIS A 289 -38.24 14.21 -28.43
N TYR A 290 -37.00 13.74 -28.57
CA TYR A 290 -36.60 12.86 -29.66
C TYR A 290 -37.38 11.54 -29.66
N GLN A 291 -37.64 10.94 -28.53
CA GLN A 291 -38.44 9.71 -28.41
C GLN A 291 -39.93 9.93 -28.80
N GLU A 292 -40.48 11.08 -28.48
CA GLU A 292 -41.83 11.47 -28.88
C GLU A 292 -41.95 11.64 -30.41
N GLU A 293 -40.96 12.27 -31.03
CA GLU A 293 -40.90 12.43 -32.49
C GLU A 293 -40.66 11.10 -33.25
N LYS A 294 -39.93 10.17 -32.63
CA LYS A 294 -39.58 8.86 -33.21
C LYS A 294 -40.82 7.95 -33.37
N GLN A 295 -41.88 8.13 -32.58
CA GLN A 295 -43.09 7.32 -32.65
C GLN A 295 -43.79 7.44 -34.03
N GLY A 296 -43.34 8.31 -34.95
CA GLY A 296 -43.89 8.50 -36.28
C GLY A 296 -42.95 8.29 -37.48
N LYS A 297 -41.66 8.09 -37.31
CA LYS A 297 -40.69 8.01 -38.43
C LYS A 297 -39.54 7.02 -38.16
N LEU A 298 -39.29 6.14 -39.13
CA LEU A 298 -38.09 5.30 -39.22
C LEU A 298 -36.84 6.20 -39.42
N THR A 299 -36.14 6.56 -38.38
CA THR A 299 -34.83 7.20 -38.50
C THR A 299 -33.82 6.52 -37.58
N HIS A 300 -32.90 5.77 -38.19
CA HIS A 300 -31.86 4.97 -37.54
C HIS A 300 -30.64 5.78 -37.02
N LEU A 301 -30.77 7.06 -36.70
CA LEU A 301 -29.62 7.91 -36.42
C LEU A 301 -29.20 7.98 -34.93
N PHE A 302 -30.01 7.54 -33.98
CA PHE A 302 -29.66 7.40 -32.55
C PHE A 302 -30.37 6.19 -31.94
N GLU A 303 -29.77 5.02 -32.09
CA GLU A 303 -30.24 3.78 -31.42
C GLU A 303 -29.88 3.77 -29.94
N ARG A 304 -30.49 4.64 -29.13
CA ARG A 304 -30.34 4.59 -27.66
C ARG A 304 -31.69 4.38 -27.04
N ASP A 305 -31.83 3.25 -26.32
CA ASP A 305 -33.05 2.93 -25.55
C ASP A 305 -33.03 3.53 -24.14
N ILE A 306 -31.96 4.23 -23.76
CA ILE A 306 -31.77 4.83 -22.44
C ILE A 306 -31.41 6.32 -22.55
N PRO A 307 -31.92 7.19 -21.64
CA PRO A 307 -31.57 8.60 -21.64
C PRO A 307 -30.09 8.83 -21.36
N PRO A 308 -29.46 9.85 -21.96
CA PRO A 308 -28.05 10.15 -21.74
C PRO A 308 -27.81 10.53 -20.27
N LYS A 309 -26.80 9.93 -19.67
CA LYS A 309 -26.42 10.16 -18.26
C LYS A 309 -24.94 10.51 -18.17
N ILE A 310 -24.64 11.66 -17.54
CA ILE A 310 -23.27 12.16 -17.36
C ILE A 310 -22.78 11.89 -15.94
N LEU A 311 -23.65 12.05 -14.94
CA LEU A 311 -23.32 11.95 -13.52
C LEU A 311 -23.77 10.61 -12.95
N PHE A 312 -22.83 9.88 -12.33
CA PHE A 312 -23.04 8.61 -11.65
C PHE A 312 -22.63 8.73 -10.19
N GLU A 313 -23.60 8.71 -9.27
CA GLU A 313 -23.37 8.83 -7.82
C GLU A 313 -23.17 7.48 -7.14
N ASP A 314 -23.85 6.46 -7.65
CA ASP A 314 -23.77 5.08 -7.19
C ASP A 314 -23.86 4.14 -8.40
N ALA A 315 -22.75 3.56 -8.77
CA ALA A 315 -22.68 2.65 -9.88
C ALA A 315 -21.66 1.53 -9.61
N THR A 316 -22.05 0.31 -9.94
CA THR A 316 -21.06 -0.76 -10.07
C THR A 316 -20.20 -0.53 -11.31
N VAL A 317 -18.97 -1.02 -11.30
CA VAL A 317 -18.05 -0.92 -12.45
C VAL A 317 -18.70 -1.45 -13.75
N GLN A 318 -19.47 -2.55 -13.64
CA GLN A 318 -20.15 -3.16 -14.78
C GLN A 318 -21.29 -2.27 -15.29
N GLY A 319 -22.10 -1.74 -14.36
CA GLY A 319 -23.17 -0.81 -14.72
C GLY A 319 -22.60 0.45 -15.38
N LEU A 320 -21.54 1.02 -14.79
CA LEU A 320 -20.87 2.20 -15.35
C LEU A 320 -20.32 1.91 -16.76
N ALA A 321 -19.66 0.77 -16.95
CA ALA A 321 -19.13 0.38 -18.26
C ALA A 321 -20.24 0.24 -19.31
N LYS A 322 -21.36 -0.40 -18.97
CA LYS A 322 -22.50 -0.57 -19.89
C LYS A 322 -23.14 0.78 -20.24
N GLU A 323 -23.29 1.65 -19.27
CA GLU A 323 -23.82 3.01 -19.47
C GLU A 323 -22.91 3.86 -20.38
N ILE A 324 -21.57 3.76 -20.21
CA ILE A 324 -20.60 4.44 -21.08
C ILE A 324 -20.66 3.87 -22.51
N GLU A 325 -20.78 2.55 -22.67
CA GLU A 325 -20.86 1.91 -23.98
C GLU A 325 -22.09 2.34 -24.76
N THR A 326 -23.24 2.31 -24.11
CA THR A 326 -24.53 2.58 -24.75
C THR A 326 -24.97 4.04 -24.67
N GLY A 327 -24.39 4.81 -23.77
CA GLY A 327 -24.76 6.17 -23.45
C GLY A 327 -23.73 7.25 -23.83
N VAL A 328 -23.49 8.18 -22.91
CA VAL A 328 -22.52 9.27 -23.05
C VAL A 328 -21.14 8.74 -22.71
N ARG A 329 -20.16 8.97 -23.59
CA ARG A 329 -18.78 8.48 -23.41
C ARG A 329 -17.89 9.41 -22.57
N SER A 330 -18.42 10.51 -22.07
CA SER A 330 -17.71 11.46 -21.20
C SER A 330 -18.53 11.64 -19.94
N VAL A 331 -18.09 11.00 -18.84
CA VAL A 331 -18.88 10.86 -17.62
C VAL A 331 -18.11 11.24 -16.37
N LEU A 332 -18.85 11.55 -15.30
CA LEU A 332 -18.38 11.79 -13.96
C LEU A 332 -18.91 10.71 -13.03
N MET A 333 -18.03 9.95 -12.41
CA MET A 333 -18.36 9.14 -11.22
C MET A 333 -18.11 10.01 -9.97
N SER A 334 -19.14 10.25 -9.19
CA SER A 334 -19.03 11.17 -8.06
C SER A 334 -19.79 10.71 -6.84
N SER A 335 -19.23 10.96 -5.66
CA SER A 335 -19.89 10.67 -4.38
C SER A 335 -19.48 11.67 -3.31
N SER A 336 -20.46 12.28 -2.66
CA SER A 336 -20.23 13.09 -1.47
C SER A 336 -20.03 12.24 -0.19
N GLU A 337 -20.33 10.94 -0.28
CA GLU A 337 -20.15 9.96 0.79
C GLU A 337 -19.43 8.72 0.23
N GLY A 338 -18.08 8.75 0.27
CA GLY A 338 -17.23 7.69 -0.28
C GLY A 338 -17.50 6.29 0.25
N GLY A 339 -18.26 6.17 1.34
CA GLY A 339 -18.72 4.88 1.85
C GLY A 339 -19.53 4.08 0.84
N THR A 340 -20.28 4.72 -0.07
CA THR A 340 -21.01 4.06 -1.15
C THR A 340 -20.06 3.50 -2.21
N VAL A 341 -18.97 4.20 -2.52
CA VAL A 341 -17.98 3.78 -3.50
C VAL A 341 -17.05 2.71 -2.90
N PHE A 342 -16.34 3.03 -1.83
CA PHE A 342 -15.37 2.11 -1.20
C PHE A 342 -16.04 0.95 -0.45
N GLY A 343 -17.27 1.13 0.00
CA GLY A 343 -18.10 0.11 0.64
C GLY A 343 -18.99 -0.68 -0.32
N GLY A 344 -19.06 -0.29 -1.60
CA GLY A 344 -19.89 -0.93 -2.60
C GLY A 344 -19.47 -2.35 -2.96
N ILE A 345 -20.39 -3.11 -3.55
CA ILE A 345 -20.17 -4.54 -3.89
C ILE A 345 -18.96 -4.71 -4.84
N GLY A 346 -18.72 -3.77 -5.75
CA GLY A 346 -17.59 -3.82 -6.69
C GLY A 346 -16.23 -3.53 -6.07
N MET A 347 -16.17 -2.96 -4.85
CA MET A 347 -14.93 -2.59 -4.16
C MET A 347 -14.63 -3.50 -2.96
N ARG A 348 -15.14 -4.73 -2.96
CA ARG A 348 -14.94 -5.74 -1.90
C ARG A 348 -14.65 -7.12 -2.47
N GLY A 349 -13.86 -7.90 -1.74
CA GLY A 349 -13.58 -9.30 -2.05
C GLY A 349 -13.06 -9.52 -3.47
N ASP A 350 -13.51 -10.58 -4.11
CA ASP A 350 -13.04 -11.02 -5.43
C ASP A 350 -13.33 -10.01 -6.57
N ALA A 351 -14.32 -9.12 -6.38
CA ALA A 351 -14.65 -8.10 -7.38
C ALA A 351 -13.69 -6.90 -7.35
N LEU A 352 -12.98 -6.68 -6.25
CA LEU A 352 -12.11 -5.52 -6.04
C LEU A 352 -11.03 -5.42 -7.11
N MET A 353 -10.29 -6.50 -7.37
CA MET A 353 -9.21 -6.50 -8.36
C MET A 353 -9.70 -6.06 -9.74
N GLY A 354 -10.86 -6.57 -10.18
CA GLY A 354 -11.47 -6.18 -11.44
C GLY A 354 -11.92 -4.72 -11.47
N ALA A 355 -12.42 -4.20 -10.35
CA ALA A 355 -12.84 -2.80 -10.24
C ALA A 355 -11.64 -1.84 -10.29
N LEU A 356 -10.57 -2.15 -9.56
CA LEU A 356 -9.33 -1.36 -9.60
C LEU A 356 -8.69 -1.38 -10.99
N ALA A 357 -8.62 -2.54 -11.62
CA ALA A 357 -8.09 -2.67 -12.99
C ALA A 357 -8.90 -1.84 -14.00
N PHE A 358 -10.25 -1.87 -13.90
CA PHE A 358 -11.12 -1.05 -14.73
C PHE A 358 -10.85 0.45 -14.53
N LEU A 359 -10.85 0.92 -13.28
CA LEU A 359 -10.66 2.33 -12.96
C LEU A 359 -9.26 2.83 -13.35
N ASN A 360 -8.23 2.01 -13.19
CA ASN A 360 -6.88 2.34 -13.62
C ASN A 360 -6.80 2.57 -15.13
N LYS A 361 -7.39 1.68 -15.93
CA LYS A 361 -7.47 1.84 -17.38
C LYS A 361 -8.35 3.02 -17.79
N ALA A 362 -9.42 3.26 -17.03
CA ALA A 362 -10.32 4.39 -17.28
C ALA A 362 -9.64 5.74 -17.03
N TRP A 363 -8.71 5.82 -16.09
CA TRP A 363 -7.90 7.01 -15.83
C TRP A 363 -7.04 7.38 -17.04
N ASP A 364 -6.46 6.37 -17.73
CA ASP A 364 -5.66 6.55 -18.94
C ASP A 364 -6.53 6.60 -20.22
N ALA A 365 -7.85 6.39 -20.11
CA ALA A 365 -8.80 6.23 -21.22
C ALA A 365 -8.40 5.10 -22.20
N GLU A 366 -7.76 4.04 -21.67
CA GLU A 366 -7.39 2.87 -22.46
C GLU A 366 -8.62 2.10 -22.95
N PRO A 367 -8.60 1.56 -24.19
CA PRO A 367 -9.65 0.65 -24.66
C PRO A 367 -9.79 -0.56 -23.72
N GLN A 368 -11.04 -0.94 -23.42
CA GLN A 368 -11.33 -2.05 -22.51
C GLN A 368 -12.40 -2.97 -23.10
N SER A 369 -12.18 -4.28 -22.96
CA SER A 369 -13.18 -5.31 -23.26
C SER A 369 -13.47 -6.13 -22.01
N MET A 370 -14.75 -6.26 -21.68
CA MET A 370 -15.22 -7.08 -20.55
C MET A 370 -16.16 -8.16 -21.06
N THR A 371 -15.73 -9.42 -20.98
CA THR A 371 -16.51 -10.59 -21.39
C THR A 371 -16.90 -11.41 -20.16
N ARG A 372 -18.17 -11.80 -20.02
CA ARG A 372 -18.70 -12.63 -18.94
C ARG A 372 -19.55 -13.77 -19.47
N LYS A 373 -19.57 -14.90 -18.76
CA LYS A 373 -20.29 -16.12 -19.16
C LYS A 373 -21.81 -15.96 -19.34
N GLN A 374 -22.43 -14.95 -18.74
CA GLN A 374 -23.90 -14.79 -18.69
C GLN A 374 -24.37 -13.36 -19.03
N ALA A 375 -23.51 -12.49 -19.53
CA ALA A 375 -23.86 -11.12 -19.93
C ALA A 375 -23.23 -10.78 -21.28
N GLU A 376 -23.83 -9.83 -22.00
CA GLU A 376 -23.25 -9.29 -23.22
C GLU A 376 -21.85 -8.72 -22.93
N SER A 377 -20.93 -8.95 -23.87
CA SER A 377 -19.58 -8.37 -23.80
C SER A 377 -19.67 -6.86 -23.98
N THR A 378 -18.97 -6.11 -23.14
CA THR A 378 -18.88 -4.66 -23.20
C THR A 378 -17.54 -4.26 -23.79
N TYR A 379 -17.53 -3.35 -24.76
CA TYR A 379 -16.33 -2.79 -25.38
C TYR A 379 -16.33 -1.28 -25.26
N LEU A 380 -15.31 -0.73 -24.61
CA LEU A 380 -15.14 0.70 -24.40
C LEU A 380 -13.96 1.24 -25.17
N GLU A 381 -14.20 2.24 -25.98
CA GLU A 381 -13.20 2.98 -26.74
C GLU A 381 -13.62 4.45 -26.87
N PHE A 382 -12.64 5.35 -26.88
CA PHE A 382 -12.88 6.81 -26.98
C PHE A 382 -13.79 7.37 -25.87
N TYR A 383 -13.66 6.88 -24.66
CA TYR A 383 -14.42 7.36 -23.50
C TYR A 383 -13.56 8.20 -22.55
N ARG A 384 -14.21 8.94 -21.66
CA ARG A 384 -13.58 9.75 -20.62
C ARG A 384 -14.31 9.55 -19.30
N LEU A 385 -13.53 9.36 -18.25
CA LEU A 385 -14.06 9.21 -16.89
C LEU A 385 -13.31 10.13 -15.95
N SER A 386 -13.99 11.11 -15.37
CA SER A 386 -13.53 11.80 -14.16
C SER A 386 -14.13 11.15 -12.91
N CYS A 387 -13.38 11.16 -11.81
CA CYS A 387 -13.81 10.58 -10.55
C CYS A 387 -13.66 11.62 -9.43
N LEU A 388 -14.74 11.93 -8.73
CA LEU A 388 -14.77 12.91 -7.66
C LEU A 388 -15.44 12.34 -6.41
N ILE A 389 -14.63 11.92 -5.45
CA ILE A 389 -15.07 11.24 -4.25
C ILE A 389 -14.71 12.05 -3.02
N SER A 390 -15.68 12.26 -2.13
CA SER A 390 -15.41 12.70 -0.76
C SER A 390 -15.73 11.58 0.21
N SER A 391 -14.86 11.35 1.17
CA SER A 391 -15.05 10.31 2.17
C SER A 391 -14.68 10.78 3.57
N GLN A 392 -15.17 10.05 4.56
CA GLN A 392 -14.71 10.22 5.94
C GLN A 392 -13.37 9.51 6.11
N ARG A 393 -12.52 10.04 7.02
CA ARG A 393 -11.21 9.46 7.31
C ARG A 393 -11.32 8.00 7.75
N GLU A 394 -12.25 7.72 8.64
CA GLU A 394 -12.48 6.39 9.21
C GLU A 394 -12.87 5.37 8.12
N THR A 395 -13.69 5.78 7.15
CA THR A 395 -14.09 4.94 6.01
C THR A 395 -12.90 4.57 5.13
N ILE A 396 -12.04 5.54 4.82
CA ILE A 396 -10.83 5.31 4.02
C ILE A 396 -9.83 4.45 4.79
N GLN A 397 -9.61 4.72 6.07
CA GLN A 397 -8.70 3.93 6.90
C GLN A 397 -9.17 2.48 7.04
N ASP A 398 -10.47 2.24 7.25
CA ASP A 398 -11.02 0.87 7.31
C ASP A 398 -10.88 0.15 5.96
N TRP A 399 -11.12 0.84 4.85
CA TRP A 399 -10.94 0.26 3.53
C TRP A 399 -9.46 -0.05 3.23
N LEU A 400 -8.55 0.88 3.54
CA LEU A 400 -7.10 0.70 3.37
C LEU A 400 -6.57 -0.42 4.25
N SER A 401 -6.98 -0.51 5.52
CA SER A 401 -6.52 -1.58 6.42
C SER A 401 -6.78 -2.99 5.86
N LYS A 402 -7.79 -3.13 5.00
CA LYS A 402 -8.18 -4.41 4.37
C LYS A 402 -7.59 -4.61 2.98
N ASN A 403 -7.25 -3.54 2.27
CA ASN A 403 -6.99 -3.58 0.82
C ASN A 403 -5.71 -2.83 0.40
N ALA A 404 -4.91 -2.26 1.32
CA ALA A 404 -3.77 -1.42 1.00
C ALA A 404 -2.79 -2.10 0.03
N GLY A 405 -2.35 -3.31 0.33
CA GLY A 405 -1.38 -4.03 -0.50
C GLY A 405 -1.84 -4.24 -1.95
N LEU A 406 -3.15 -4.44 -2.18
CA LEU A 406 -3.69 -4.57 -3.53
C LEU A 406 -3.82 -3.20 -4.21
N ALA A 407 -4.34 -2.20 -3.50
CA ALA A 407 -4.55 -0.85 -4.05
C ALA A 407 -3.22 -0.15 -4.40
N GLU A 408 -2.21 -0.31 -3.56
CA GLU A 408 -0.84 0.19 -3.79
C GLU A 408 -0.15 -0.57 -4.92
N GLY A 409 -0.15 -1.91 -4.87
CA GLY A 409 0.47 -2.75 -5.88
C GLY A 409 -0.10 -2.55 -7.29
N MET A 410 -1.36 -2.15 -7.41
CA MET A 410 -1.99 -1.77 -8.69
C MET A 410 -1.85 -0.28 -9.04
N GLY A 411 -1.25 0.55 -8.19
CA GLY A 411 -1.09 1.99 -8.41
C GLY A 411 -2.42 2.78 -8.44
N PHE A 412 -3.48 2.25 -7.83
CA PHE A 412 -4.81 2.88 -7.85
C PHE A 412 -4.82 4.22 -7.15
N LEU A 413 -4.27 4.29 -5.93
CA LEU A 413 -4.23 5.52 -5.14
C LEU A 413 -3.34 6.60 -5.76
N ALA A 414 -2.27 6.21 -6.45
CA ALA A 414 -1.35 7.13 -7.14
C ALA A 414 -2.03 7.94 -8.27
N ARG A 415 -3.21 7.51 -8.71
CA ARG A 415 -4.00 8.19 -9.75
C ARG A 415 -4.91 9.28 -9.20
N PHE A 416 -5.04 9.40 -7.88
CA PHE A 416 -5.88 10.41 -7.25
C PHE A 416 -5.09 11.64 -6.81
N LEU A 417 -5.66 12.80 -7.08
CA LEU A 417 -5.34 14.02 -6.34
C LEU A 417 -6.00 13.91 -4.97
N VAL A 418 -5.22 13.65 -3.95
CA VAL A 418 -5.73 13.50 -2.58
C VAL A 418 -5.71 14.84 -1.87
N CYS A 419 -6.87 15.23 -1.34
CA CYS A 419 -7.05 16.44 -0.56
C CYS A 419 -7.50 16.10 0.86
N ILE A 420 -6.73 16.54 1.86
CA ILE A 420 -7.02 16.34 3.28
C ILE A 420 -6.97 17.70 3.95
N PRO A 421 -8.00 18.53 3.77
CA PRO A 421 -7.99 19.90 4.28
C PRO A 421 -8.22 19.94 5.79
N GLU A 422 -7.77 21.05 6.40
CA GLU A 422 -8.10 21.35 7.79
C GLU A 422 -9.60 21.54 7.99
N SER A 423 -10.08 21.12 9.16
CA SER A 423 -11.47 21.30 9.55
C SER A 423 -11.78 22.77 9.83
N THR A 424 -12.88 23.25 9.30
CA THR A 424 -13.44 24.56 9.64
C THR A 424 -14.50 24.51 10.73
N ILE A 425 -14.80 23.31 11.28
CA ILE A 425 -15.79 23.15 12.36
C ILE A 425 -15.28 23.86 13.61
N GLY A 426 -16.18 24.67 14.22
CA GLY A 426 -15.85 25.48 15.40
C GLY A 426 -15.37 26.90 15.07
N PHE A 427 -14.97 27.17 13.82
CA PHE A 427 -14.50 28.49 13.36
C PHE A 427 -15.49 29.20 12.42
N ARG A 428 -16.59 28.54 12.06
CA ARG A 428 -17.60 29.07 11.14
C ARG A 428 -18.45 30.13 11.83
N LEU A 429 -18.54 31.31 11.22
CA LEU A 429 -19.37 32.40 11.71
C LEU A 429 -20.76 32.33 11.07
N TYR A 430 -21.79 32.61 11.85
CA TYR A 430 -23.13 32.80 11.29
C TYR A 430 -23.12 34.08 10.45
N LYS A 431 -23.41 33.97 9.17
CA LYS A 431 -23.66 35.09 8.24
C LYS A 431 -25.15 35.08 7.91
N GLN A 432 -25.84 36.22 8.12
CA GLN A 432 -27.23 36.42 7.67
C GLN A 432 -27.27 36.56 6.15
#